data_95603434f9478e2163b492b7a738ba8d
#
_entry.id   95603434f9478e2163b492b7a738ba8d
#
_cell.length_a   1.000
_cell.length_b   1.000
_cell.length_c   1.000
_cell.angle_alpha   90.00
_cell.angle_beta   90.00
_cell.angle_gamma   90.00
#
_symmetry.space_group_name_H-M   'P 1'
#
loop_
_entity.id
_entity.type
_entity.pdbx_description
1 polymer ?
#
loop_
_entity_poly.entity_id
_entity_poly.type
_entity_poly.pdbx_seq_one_letter_code
_entity_poly.pdbx_strand_id
1 'polypeptide(L)'
;MRVRGGLVQKQIGEQKGDQRPRTPDHAALRSTAAVHTPLKSDKEQTLMNAWWKEVVETLQSEFSDITDAGQITRVTIRLVIAALLGGILGFEREHKGKAAGVRTHMLVCMGAALFVLVPRMAGADDAALSRVVQGIVAGIGFLGAGTILKGGDLNTTQVKGLTTAAGLWMTAAIGIAAGMGREMTAVLSTLLALGIFSLMPRIVRKFESPDERAKDPARSTGGDAQEP
;
A
#
# COMPACT_ATOMS: atom_id res chain seq x y z
N MET A 1 4.22 54.28 -30.47
CA MET A 1 4.96 54.88 -31.61
C MET A 1 5.09 53.82 -32.72
N ARG A 2 4.50 54.13 -33.95
CA ARG A 2 4.58 53.50 -35.27
C ARG A 2 4.15 51.99 -35.39
N VAL A 3 2.97 51.67 -35.84
CA VAL A 3 2.24 51.71 -37.14
C VAL A 3 3.10 51.42 -38.39
N ARG A 4 2.76 50.32 -39.05
CA ARG A 4 2.74 50.14 -40.54
C ARG A 4 2.27 48.69 -40.76
N GLY A 5 1.21 48.35 -41.46
CA GLY A 5 0.58 48.93 -42.67
C GLY A 5 1.12 48.19 -43.88
N GLY A 6 0.33 47.29 -44.48
CA GLY A 6 0.66 46.61 -45.70
C GLY A 6 -0.58 45.94 -46.34
N LEU A 7 -1.35 46.71 -47.08
CA LEU A 7 -2.34 46.28 -48.09
C LEU A 7 -1.62 45.72 -49.32
N VAL A 8 -2.11 44.67 -49.94
CA VAL A 8 -2.05 44.41 -51.41
C VAL A 8 -3.17 43.43 -51.73
N GLN A 9 -4.25 43.82 -52.30
CA GLN A 9 -4.64 44.04 -53.69
C GLN A 9 -4.98 42.75 -54.45
N LYS A 10 -6.22 42.49 -54.61
CA LYS A 10 -7.19 42.27 -55.69
C LYS A 10 -6.56 42.03 -57.07
N GLN A 11 -6.81 40.86 -57.63
CA GLN A 11 -6.91 40.69 -59.10
C GLN A 11 -8.14 39.87 -59.44
N ILE A 12 -9.03 40.56 -60.11
CA ILE A 12 -10.20 40.07 -60.87
C ILE A 12 -9.65 39.67 -62.23
N GLY A 13 -9.88 38.41 -62.62
CA GLY A 13 -9.65 37.93 -63.98
C GLY A 13 -10.93 37.36 -64.54
N GLU A 14 -11.59 38.17 -65.28
CA GLU A 14 -12.79 37.88 -66.10
C GLU A 14 -12.37 37.09 -67.32
N GLN A 15 -12.88 35.84 -67.47
CA GLN A 15 -12.91 35.18 -68.82
C GLN A 15 -14.30 34.64 -69.12
N LYS A 16 -14.87 35.38 -70.08
CA LYS A 16 -16.08 35.15 -70.83
C LYS A 16 -15.76 34.12 -71.94
N GLY A 17 -16.53 33.05 -72.02
CA GLY A 17 -16.36 32.11 -73.17
C GLY A 17 -17.36 30.98 -73.18
N ASP A 18 -18.30 31.19 -74.02
CA ASP A 18 -18.97 30.17 -74.85
C ASP A 18 -19.99 29.20 -74.28
N GLN A 19 -21.21 29.59 -74.26
CA GLN A 19 -22.40 28.76 -74.10
C GLN A 19 -22.75 28.01 -75.42
N ARG A 20 -22.53 26.70 -75.39
CA ARG A 20 -23.27 25.80 -76.34
C ARG A 20 -24.04 24.76 -75.51
N PRO A 21 -25.31 24.52 -75.79
CA PRO A 21 -26.12 23.53 -75.09
C PRO A 21 -25.69 22.13 -75.51
N ARG A 22 -25.21 21.33 -74.59
CA ARG A 22 -25.00 19.90 -74.75
C ARG A 22 -26.27 19.14 -74.38
N THR A 23 -26.77 18.34 -75.26
CA THR A 23 -27.83 17.36 -75.07
C THR A 23 -27.62 16.45 -73.88
N PRO A 24 -28.65 16.07 -73.11
CA PRO A 24 -28.52 15.18 -71.97
C PRO A 24 -28.17 13.76 -72.43
N ASP A 25 -27.02 13.32 -72.05
CA ASP A 25 -26.51 11.95 -72.17
C ASP A 25 -27.28 11.01 -71.28
N HIS A 26 -28.10 10.14 -71.80
CA HIS A 26 -28.94 9.17 -71.09
C HIS A 26 -28.15 7.99 -70.45
N ALA A 27 -26.84 8.10 -70.31
CA ALA A 27 -26.01 7.04 -69.81
C ALA A 27 -25.66 7.19 -68.29
N ALA A 28 -26.10 8.28 -67.60
CA ALA A 28 -25.71 8.57 -66.22
C ALA A 28 -26.74 8.14 -65.13
N LEU A 29 -27.76 7.36 -65.48
CA LEU A 29 -28.79 6.94 -64.52
C LEU A 29 -28.66 5.50 -64.02
N ARG A 30 -27.44 4.97 -63.90
CA ARG A 30 -27.21 3.69 -63.22
C ARG A 30 -25.97 3.71 -62.29
N SER A 31 -25.91 4.67 -61.41
CA SER A 31 -25.07 4.53 -60.21
C SER A 31 -25.91 4.87 -59.01
N THR A 32 -26.84 4.00 -58.65
CA THR A 32 -27.38 3.93 -57.33
C THR A 32 -26.22 3.48 -56.42
N ALA A 33 -25.45 4.46 -55.98
CA ALA A 33 -24.61 4.25 -54.78
C ALA A 33 -25.55 3.76 -53.69
N ALA A 34 -25.45 2.49 -53.37
CA ALA A 34 -26.05 1.91 -52.21
C ALA A 34 -25.50 2.70 -51.02
N VAL A 35 -26.28 3.64 -50.52
CA VAL A 35 -26.04 4.25 -49.23
C VAL A 35 -26.16 3.10 -48.21
N HIS A 36 -25.00 2.53 -47.87
CA HIS A 36 -24.89 1.62 -46.75
C HIS A 36 -25.28 2.42 -45.51
N THR A 37 -26.58 2.49 -45.21
CA THR A 37 -27.03 2.84 -43.85
C THR A 37 -26.46 1.77 -42.92
N PRO A 38 -25.56 2.10 -42.01
CA PRO A 38 -25.06 1.11 -41.07
C PRO A 38 -26.27 0.54 -40.33
N LEU A 39 -26.44 -0.77 -40.44
CA LEU A 39 -27.47 -1.51 -39.71
C LEU A 39 -27.36 -1.16 -38.22
N LYS A 40 -28.47 -1.09 -37.51
CA LYS A 40 -28.60 -0.78 -36.08
C LYS A 40 -27.59 -1.62 -35.25
N SER A 41 -27.30 -2.84 -35.70
CA SER A 41 -26.28 -3.75 -35.17
C SER A 41 -24.86 -3.18 -35.20
N ASP A 42 -24.45 -2.51 -36.27
CA ASP A 42 -23.07 -1.98 -36.41
C ASP A 42 -22.83 -0.80 -35.49
N LYS A 43 -23.85 0.01 -35.21
CA LYS A 43 -23.77 1.11 -34.26
C LYS A 43 -23.68 0.59 -32.81
N GLU A 44 -24.45 -0.44 -32.50
CA GLU A 44 -24.40 -1.07 -31.13
C GLU A 44 -23.07 -1.78 -30.92
N GLN A 45 -22.51 -2.46 -31.91
CA GLN A 45 -21.18 -3.06 -31.84
C GLN A 45 -20.08 -2.01 -31.71
N THR A 46 -20.17 -0.91 -32.42
CA THR A 46 -19.21 0.19 -32.36
C THR A 46 -19.24 0.86 -31.00
N LEU A 47 -20.42 1.09 -30.40
CA LEU A 47 -20.58 1.63 -29.06
C LEU A 47 -20.05 0.67 -27.99
N MET A 48 -20.31 -0.62 -28.14
CA MET A 48 -19.83 -1.64 -27.20
C MET A 48 -18.30 -1.79 -27.26
N ASN A 49 -17.72 -1.75 -28.47
CA ASN A 49 -16.27 -1.78 -28.65
C ASN A 49 -15.60 -0.52 -28.09
N ALA A 50 -16.23 0.66 -28.27
CA ALA A 50 -15.74 1.90 -27.69
C ALA A 50 -15.77 1.87 -26.16
N TRP A 51 -16.86 1.37 -25.57
CA TRP A 51 -16.99 1.22 -24.13
C TRP A 51 -15.96 0.23 -23.55
N TRP A 52 -15.77 -0.94 -24.19
CA TRP A 52 -14.75 -1.89 -23.75
C TRP A 52 -13.34 -1.33 -23.84
N LYS A 53 -13.05 -0.55 -24.88
CA LYS A 53 -11.76 0.11 -25.04
C LYS A 53 -11.52 1.12 -23.92
N GLU A 54 -12.52 1.93 -23.60
CA GLU A 54 -12.47 2.88 -22.49
C GLU A 54 -12.28 2.17 -21.14
N VAL A 55 -13.00 1.06 -20.91
CA VAL A 55 -12.82 0.23 -19.71
C VAL A 55 -11.40 -0.33 -19.62
N VAL A 56 -10.86 -0.86 -20.71
CA VAL A 56 -9.49 -1.42 -20.73
C VAL A 56 -8.45 -0.32 -20.53
N GLU A 57 -8.60 0.83 -21.17
CA GLU A 57 -7.71 1.98 -21.01
C GLU A 57 -7.76 2.51 -19.56
N THR A 58 -8.97 2.59 -18.97
CA THR A 58 -9.13 2.98 -17.58
C THR A 58 -8.49 1.96 -16.64
N LEU A 59 -8.71 0.66 -16.87
CA LEU A 59 -8.05 -0.38 -16.06
C LEU A 59 -6.52 -0.29 -16.18
N GLN A 60 -5.99 -0.11 -17.38
CA GLN A 60 -4.55 0.06 -17.57
C GLN A 60 -4.01 1.31 -16.86
N SER A 61 -4.77 2.43 -16.87
CA SER A 61 -4.37 3.65 -16.16
C SER A 61 -4.40 3.47 -14.65
N GLU A 62 -5.41 2.77 -14.11
CA GLU A 62 -5.52 2.50 -12.67
C GLU A 62 -4.40 1.58 -12.14
N PHE A 63 -3.90 0.65 -12.98
CA PHE A 63 -2.77 -0.21 -12.61
C PHE A 63 -1.41 0.35 -13.04
N SER A 64 -1.36 1.62 -13.48
CA SER A 64 -0.12 2.29 -13.90
C SER A 64 0.51 3.17 -12.83
N ASP A 65 0.04 3.07 -11.57
CA ASP A 65 0.57 3.81 -10.41
C ASP A 65 2.06 3.53 -10.16
N ILE A 66 2.56 2.39 -10.63
CA ILE A 66 3.96 1.99 -10.55
C ILE A 66 4.49 1.73 -11.96
N THR A 67 4.93 2.77 -12.64
CA THR A 67 5.41 2.71 -14.03
C THR A 67 6.89 2.35 -14.17
N ASP A 68 7.67 2.53 -13.10
CA ASP A 68 9.13 2.28 -13.11
C ASP A 68 9.49 0.98 -12.39
N ALA A 69 10.20 0.08 -13.07
CA ALA A 69 10.70 -1.17 -12.50
C ALA A 69 11.55 -0.94 -11.23
N GLY A 70 12.29 0.17 -11.17
CA GLY A 70 13.05 0.54 -9.98
C GLY A 70 12.15 0.89 -8.79
N GLN A 71 10.98 1.47 -9.04
CA GLN A 71 10.00 1.79 -8.01
C GLN A 71 9.31 0.52 -7.49
N ILE A 72 8.89 -0.38 -8.38
CA ILE A 72 8.35 -1.70 -8.01
C ILE A 72 9.34 -2.44 -7.11
N THR A 73 10.60 -2.49 -7.53
CA THR A 73 11.66 -3.18 -6.78
C THR A 73 11.85 -2.59 -5.39
N ARG A 74 11.89 -1.26 -5.26
CA ARG A 74 12.02 -0.59 -3.95
C ARG A 74 10.86 -0.87 -3.03
N VAL A 75 9.62 -0.76 -3.53
CA VAL A 75 8.40 -1.05 -2.76
C VAL A 75 8.42 -2.50 -2.26
N THR A 76 8.67 -3.44 -3.17
CA THR A 76 8.69 -4.86 -2.85
C THR A 76 9.77 -5.19 -1.81
N ILE A 77 11.00 -4.70 -1.99
CA ILE A 77 12.08 -4.92 -1.03
C ILE A 77 11.72 -4.38 0.35
N ARG A 78 11.20 -3.16 0.46
CA ARG A 78 10.83 -2.56 1.74
C ARG A 78 9.71 -3.31 2.45
N LEU A 79 8.69 -3.73 1.72
CA LEU A 79 7.59 -4.53 2.28
C LEU A 79 8.04 -5.92 2.70
N VAL A 80 8.90 -6.58 1.92
CA VAL A 80 9.49 -7.87 2.27
C VAL A 80 10.37 -7.75 3.51
N ILE A 81 11.23 -6.73 3.59
CA ILE A 81 12.06 -6.46 4.77
C ILE A 81 11.17 -6.22 5.99
N ALA A 82 10.13 -5.38 5.89
CA ALA A 82 9.19 -5.14 6.97
C ALA A 82 8.51 -6.44 7.44
N ALA A 83 8.03 -7.26 6.51
CA ALA A 83 7.43 -8.56 6.82
C ALA A 83 8.42 -9.50 7.52
N LEU A 84 9.65 -9.61 7.03
CA LEU A 84 10.69 -10.46 7.61
C LEU A 84 11.06 -10.00 9.02
N LEU A 85 11.32 -8.72 9.24
CA LEU A 85 11.67 -8.18 10.54
C LEU A 85 10.53 -8.33 11.55
N GLY A 86 9.29 -8.06 11.13
CA GLY A 86 8.10 -8.34 11.93
C GLY A 86 7.96 -9.84 12.25
N GLY A 87 8.21 -10.71 11.25
CA GLY A 87 8.17 -12.16 11.40
C GLY A 87 9.19 -12.68 12.42
N ILE A 88 10.42 -12.18 12.39
CA ILE A 88 11.49 -12.54 13.32
C ILE A 88 11.08 -12.20 14.76
N LEU A 89 10.55 -10.99 15.00
CA LEU A 89 10.04 -10.60 16.30
C LEU A 89 8.84 -11.46 16.73
N GLY A 90 7.91 -11.67 15.82
CA GLY A 90 6.72 -12.46 16.06
C GLY A 90 7.03 -13.92 16.38
N PHE A 91 8.04 -14.51 15.73
CA PHE A 91 8.50 -15.88 15.99
C PHE A 91 9.00 -16.04 17.44
N GLU A 92 9.82 -15.11 17.91
CA GLU A 92 10.28 -15.09 19.31
C GLU A 92 9.09 -15.01 20.28
N ARG A 93 8.08 -14.18 19.96
CA ARG A 93 6.89 -14.00 20.79
C ARG A 93 5.97 -15.22 20.79
N GLU A 94 5.77 -15.83 19.63
CA GLU A 94 4.96 -17.05 19.48
C GLU A 94 5.59 -18.22 20.20
N HIS A 95 6.91 -18.40 20.06
CA HIS A 95 7.66 -19.45 20.78
C HIS A 95 7.58 -19.32 22.31
N LYS A 96 7.40 -18.11 22.80
CA LYS A 96 7.19 -17.83 24.24
C LYS A 96 5.72 -17.80 24.67
N GLY A 97 4.81 -18.29 23.85
CA GLY A 97 3.38 -18.37 24.15
C GLY A 97 2.69 -17.03 24.39
N LYS A 98 3.17 -15.94 23.72
CA LYS A 98 2.55 -14.61 23.84
C LYS A 98 1.35 -14.45 22.94
N ALA A 99 0.40 -13.59 23.31
CA ALA A 99 -0.89 -13.42 22.64
C ALA A 99 -0.78 -12.97 21.16
N ALA A 100 0.27 -12.21 20.80
CA ALA A 100 0.56 -11.79 19.42
C ALA A 100 1.76 -12.59 18.90
N GLY A 101 1.54 -13.39 17.86
CA GLY A 101 2.54 -14.25 17.21
C GLY A 101 3.06 -13.69 15.90
N VAL A 102 3.64 -14.58 15.06
CA VAL A 102 4.31 -14.27 13.79
C VAL A 102 3.40 -13.47 12.86
N ARG A 103 2.19 -13.97 12.59
CA ARG A 103 1.25 -13.33 11.64
C ARG A 103 0.92 -11.90 12.04
N THR A 104 0.66 -11.67 13.32
CA THR A 104 0.30 -10.34 13.84
C THR A 104 1.45 -9.35 13.66
N HIS A 105 2.68 -9.75 14.04
CA HIS A 105 3.85 -8.88 13.92
C HIS A 105 4.19 -8.60 12.45
N MET A 106 4.13 -9.59 11.55
CA MET A 106 4.33 -9.38 10.11
C MET A 106 3.35 -8.36 9.54
N LEU A 107 2.04 -8.53 9.81
CA LEU A 107 1.00 -7.64 9.29
C LEU A 107 1.11 -6.22 9.87
N VAL A 108 1.41 -6.08 11.16
CA VAL A 108 1.60 -4.76 11.78
C VAL A 108 2.81 -4.05 11.18
N CYS A 109 3.94 -4.76 11.03
CA CYS A 109 5.16 -4.19 10.45
C CYS A 109 4.96 -3.77 9.00
N MET A 110 4.40 -4.66 8.19
CA MET A 110 4.14 -4.40 6.77
C MET A 110 3.08 -3.31 6.58
N GLY A 111 2.00 -3.30 7.38
CA GLY A 111 0.98 -2.26 7.35
C GLY A 111 1.54 -0.88 7.70
N ALA A 112 2.36 -0.79 8.74
CA ALA A 112 3.03 0.46 9.12
C ALA A 112 3.99 0.95 8.02
N ALA A 113 4.72 0.04 7.37
CA ALA A 113 5.58 0.36 6.23
C ALA A 113 4.75 0.90 5.04
N LEU A 114 3.63 0.27 4.71
CA LEU A 114 2.75 0.65 3.63
C LEU A 114 2.14 2.04 3.84
N PHE A 115 1.65 2.34 5.06
CA PHE A 115 1.08 3.64 5.40
C PHE A 115 2.07 4.81 5.23
N VAL A 116 3.37 4.56 5.38
CA VAL A 116 4.42 5.57 5.13
C VAL A 116 4.83 5.60 3.66
N LEU A 117 4.89 4.43 3.02
CA LEU A 117 5.38 4.25 1.65
C LEU A 117 4.46 4.92 0.63
N VAL A 118 3.14 4.70 0.72
CA VAL A 118 2.15 5.22 -0.23
C VAL A 118 2.14 6.75 -0.27
N PRO A 119 2.00 7.49 0.84
CA PRO A 119 2.05 8.96 0.79
C PRO A 119 3.39 9.48 0.27
N ARG A 120 4.50 8.82 0.62
CA ARG A 120 5.82 9.23 0.13
C ARG A 120 5.95 9.06 -1.38
N MET A 121 5.41 8.00 -1.95
CA MET A 121 5.33 7.80 -3.40
C MET A 121 4.46 8.86 -4.08
N ALA A 122 3.41 9.30 -3.42
CA ALA A 122 2.55 10.40 -3.87
C ALA A 122 3.16 11.80 -3.66
N GLY A 123 4.43 11.91 -3.22
CA GLY A 123 5.13 13.18 -3.06
C GLY A 123 4.80 13.93 -1.76
N ALA A 124 4.26 13.24 -0.74
CA ALA A 124 4.00 13.85 0.55
C ALA A 124 5.27 14.40 1.20
N ASP A 125 5.19 15.60 1.74
CA ASP A 125 6.26 16.25 2.48
C ASP A 125 6.46 15.64 3.89
N ASP A 126 7.52 16.03 4.57
CA ASP A 126 7.85 15.52 5.90
C ASP A 126 6.79 15.89 6.95
N ALA A 127 6.09 17.01 6.78
CA ALA A 127 5.02 17.41 7.69
C ALA A 127 3.78 16.51 7.52
N ALA A 128 3.44 16.14 6.28
CA ALA A 128 2.37 15.17 6.01
C ALA A 128 2.73 13.78 6.53
N LEU A 129 3.97 13.33 6.31
CA LEU A 129 4.46 12.05 6.83
C LEU A 129 4.45 12.01 8.36
N SER A 130 4.79 13.11 9.05
CA SER A 130 4.71 13.21 10.51
C SER A 130 3.29 12.98 11.01
N ARG A 131 2.27 13.52 10.34
CA ARG A 131 0.85 13.26 10.68
C ARG A 131 0.46 11.80 10.48
N VAL A 132 0.94 11.17 9.42
CA VAL A 132 0.71 9.73 9.18
C VAL A 132 1.32 8.90 10.30
N VAL A 133 2.57 9.18 10.69
CA VAL A 133 3.25 8.49 11.80
C VAL A 133 2.48 8.66 13.11
N GLN A 134 2.00 9.87 13.42
CA GLN A 134 1.14 10.12 14.58
C GLN A 134 -0.13 9.27 14.55
N GLY A 135 -0.77 9.15 13.38
CA GLY A 135 -1.93 8.28 13.18
C GLY A 135 -1.62 6.80 13.44
N ILE A 136 -0.48 6.30 12.93
CA ILE A 136 -0.03 4.92 13.18
C ILE A 136 0.21 4.70 14.68
N VAL A 137 0.91 5.61 15.35
CA VAL A 137 1.21 5.53 16.80
C VAL A 137 -0.07 5.50 17.62
N ALA A 138 -1.06 6.33 17.29
CA ALA A 138 -2.37 6.31 17.94
C ALA A 138 -3.14 5.01 17.67
N GLY A 139 -3.17 4.56 16.40
CA GLY A 139 -3.88 3.36 15.99
C GLY A 139 -3.33 2.08 16.61
N ILE A 140 -2.00 1.95 16.73
CA ILE A 140 -1.39 0.77 17.35
C ILE A 140 -1.70 0.70 18.86
N GLY A 141 -2.02 1.83 19.48
CA GLY A 141 -2.49 1.90 20.86
C GLY A 141 -3.78 1.10 21.09
N PHE A 142 -4.70 1.11 20.12
CA PHE A 142 -5.93 0.30 20.14
C PHE A 142 -5.63 -1.21 20.11
N LEU A 143 -4.71 -1.66 19.27
CA LEU A 143 -4.27 -3.06 19.23
C LEU A 143 -3.57 -3.43 20.54
N GLY A 144 -2.74 -2.55 21.09
CA GLY A 144 -2.10 -2.74 22.39
C GLY A 144 -3.11 -2.91 23.52
N ALA A 145 -4.09 -2.04 23.59
CA ALA A 145 -5.17 -2.14 24.57
C ALA A 145 -5.92 -3.47 24.46
N GLY A 146 -6.22 -3.91 23.22
CA GLY A 146 -6.87 -5.21 22.97
C GLY A 146 -6.07 -6.40 23.50
N THR A 147 -4.73 -6.36 23.43
CA THR A 147 -3.89 -7.44 23.99
C THR A 147 -3.85 -7.45 25.51
N ILE A 148 -3.98 -6.29 26.16
CA ILE A 148 -4.03 -6.16 27.62
C ILE A 148 -5.39 -6.65 28.14
N LEU A 149 -6.50 -6.22 27.53
CA LEU A 149 -7.84 -6.63 27.93
C LEU A 149 -8.06 -8.15 27.79
N LYS A 150 -7.59 -8.74 26.68
CA LYS A 150 -7.70 -10.18 26.45
C LYS A 150 -6.85 -11.03 27.41
N GLY A 151 -5.75 -10.48 27.93
CA GLY A 151 -4.84 -11.17 28.85
C GLY A 151 -5.28 -11.11 30.31
N GLY A 152 -6.26 -10.27 30.66
CA GLY A 152 -6.75 -10.12 32.03
C GLY A 152 -7.83 -11.15 32.36
N ASP A 153 -7.56 -12.02 33.32
CA ASP A 153 -8.57 -12.81 33.99
C ASP A 153 -9.21 -11.92 35.06
N LEU A 154 -10.54 -11.80 35.09
CA LEU A 154 -11.26 -10.92 36.00
C LEU A 154 -11.00 -11.21 37.49
N ASN A 155 -10.40 -12.36 37.79
CA ASN A 155 -10.07 -12.83 39.13
C ASN A 155 -8.60 -12.65 39.52
N THR A 156 -7.74 -12.09 38.65
CA THR A 156 -6.31 -11.90 38.98
C THR A 156 -5.96 -10.42 39.01
N THR A 157 -5.31 -9.98 40.09
CA THR A 157 -4.78 -8.62 40.27
C THR A 157 -3.62 -8.29 39.31
N GLN A 158 -3.14 -9.27 38.50
CA GLN A 158 -2.01 -9.09 37.59
C GLN A 158 -2.46 -8.69 36.19
N VAL A 159 -1.98 -7.52 35.77
CA VAL A 159 -2.18 -7.04 34.39
C VAL A 159 -1.27 -7.84 33.46
N LYS A 160 -1.87 -8.66 32.57
CA LYS A 160 -1.16 -9.43 31.54
C LYS A 160 -1.22 -8.68 30.20
N GLY A 161 -0.24 -8.92 29.33
CA GLY A 161 -0.27 -8.39 27.94
C GLY A 161 0.53 -7.09 27.72
N LEU A 162 0.99 -6.40 28.75
CA LEU A 162 1.76 -5.15 28.61
C LEU A 162 2.99 -5.29 27.71
N THR A 163 3.77 -6.36 27.88
CA THR A 163 4.96 -6.62 27.05
C THR A 163 4.56 -6.95 25.60
N THR A 164 3.41 -7.58 25.40
CA THR A 164 2.87 -7.84 24.04
C THR A 164 2.45 -6.55 23.37
N ALA A 165 1.75 -5.66 24.08
CA ALA A 165 1.38 -4.33 23.59
C ALA A 165 2.60 -3.50 23.21
N ALA A 166 3.62 -3.45 24.07
CA ALA A 166 4.89 -2.77 23.81
C ALA A 166 5.61 -3.39 22.58
N GLY A 167 5.55 -4.72 22.43
CA GLY A 167 6.10 -5.42 21.27
C GLY A 167 5.45 -5.02 19.97
N LEU A 168 4.11 -4.94 19.92
CA LEU A 168 3.38 -4.49 18.74
C LEU A 168 3.69 -3.04 18.39
N TRP A 169 3.81 -2.18 19.41
CA TRP A 169 4.19 -0.78 19.22
C TRP A 169 5.59 -0.66 18.59
N MET A 170 6.57 -1.42 19.10
CA MET A 170 7.92 -1.50 18.54
C MET A 170 7.93 -2.05 17.12
N THR A 171 7.12 -3.06 16.85
CA THR A 171 6.97 -3.64 15.50
C THR A 171 6.46 -2.62 14.49
N ALA A 172 5.50 -1.78 14.89
CA ALA A 172 5.03 -0.69 14.03
C ALA A 172 6.14 0.34 13.77
N ALA A 173 6.93 0.70 14.76
CA ALA A 173 8.08 1.60 14.61
C ALA A 173 9.12 1.05 13.63
N ILE A 174 9.42 -0.25 13.68
CA ILE A 174 10.29 -0.95 12.73
C ILE A 174 9.72 -0.89 11.31
N GLY A 175 8.40 -1.12 11.17
CA GLY A 175 7.71 -1.00 9.89
C GLY A 175 7.79 0.41 9.30
N ILE A 176 7.58 1.45 10.12
CA ILE A 176 7.75 2.85 9.71
C ILE A 176 9.17 3.08 9.19
N ALA A 177 10.20 2.62 9.92
CA ALA A 177 11.59 2.78 9.50
C ALA A 177 11.87 2.08 8.15
N ALA A 178 11.38 0.86 7.96
CA ALA A 178 11.51 0.12 6.70
C ALA A 178 10.80 0.84 5.54
N GLY A 179 9.56 1.32 5.77
CA GLY A 179 8.79 2.08 4.78
C GLY A 179 9.46 3.40 4.38
N MET A 180 10.13 4.05 5.31
CA MET A 180 10.94 5.26 5.05
C MET A 180 12.25 4.98 4.27
N GLY A 181 12.62 3.72 4.07
CA GLY A 181 13.90 3.36 3.46
C GLY A 181 15.08 3.50 4.44
N ARG A 182 14.82 3.32 5.73
CA ARG A 182 15.82 3.29 6.79
C ARG A 182 16.06 1.85 7.25
N GLU A 183 16.44 0.99 6.30
CA GLU A 183 16.53 -0.47 6.49
C GLU A 183 17.51 -0.83 7.61
N MET A 184 18.67 -0.17 7.68
CA MET A 184 19.64 -0.41 8.75
C MET A 184 19.11 -0.05 10.12
N THR A 185 18.35 1.05 10.23
CA THR A 185 17.67 1.44 11.49
C THR A 185 16.63 0.38 11.87
N ALA A 186 15.85 -0.11 10.92
CA ALA A 186 14.86 -1.15 11.16
C ALA A 186 15.51 -2.46 11.65
N VAL A 187 16.60 -2.89 11.01
CA VAL A 187 17.37 -4.08 11.41
C VAL A 187 17.95 -3.91 12.81
N LEU A 188 18.63 -2.79 13.08
CA LEU A 188 19.20 -2.52 14.41
C LEU A 188 18.13 -2.50 15.49
N SER A 189 17.02 -1.83 15.25
CA SER A 189 15.88 -1.79 16.19
C SER A 189 15.32 -3.19 16.46
N THR A 190 15.24 -4.04 15.43
CA THR A 190 14.81 -5.44 15.58
C THR A 190 15.76 -6.23 16.45
N LEU A 191 17.08 -6.12 16.22
CA LEU A 191 18.08 -6.80 17.03
C LEU A 191 18.04 -6.36 18.49
N LEU A 192 17.89 -5.06 18.74
CA LEU A 192 17.75 -4.53 20.11
C LEU A 192 16.46 -5.03 20.79
N ALA A 193 15.34 -5.03 20.07
CA ALA A 193 14.08 -5.56 20.59
C ALA A 193 14.17 -7.06 20.92
N LEU A 194 14.80 -7.85 20.06
CA LEU A 194 15.09 -9.28 20.32
C LEU A 194 15.99 -9.44 21.56
N GLY A 195 17.01 -8.62 21.68
CA GLY A 195 17.87 -8.59 22.86
C GLY A 195 17.06 -8.36 24.15
N ILE A 196 16.19 -7.37 24.15
CA ILE A 196 15.31 -7.07 25.30
C ILE A 196 14.39 -8.26 25.58
N PHE A 197 13.72 -8.80 24.58
CA PHE A 197 12.76 -9.90 24.76
C PHE A 197 13.42 -11.21 25.20
N SER A 198 14.65 -11.48 24.78
CA SER A 198 15.34 -12.75 25.04
C SER A 198 16.27 -12.69 26.25
N LEU A 199 16.97 -11.59 26.43
CA LEU A 199 18.01 -11.46 27.46
C LEU A 199 17.46 -11.00 28.79
N MET A 200 16.52 -10.02 28.77
CA MET A 200 16.01 -9.43 30.02
C MET A 200 15.35 -10.45 30.94
N PRO A 201 14.53 -11.41 30.48
CA PRO A 201 13.97 -12.46 31.33
C PRO A 201 15.06 -13.36 31.99
N ARG A 202 16.19 -13.57 31.28
CA ARG A 202 17.30 -14.37 31.79
C ARG A 202 18.07 -13.62 32.88
N ILE A 203 18.29 -12.31 32.66
CA ILE A 203 18.96 -11.43 33.63
C ILE A 203 18.12 -11.33 34.91
N VAL A 204 16.84 -11.01 34.78
CA VAL A 204 15.93 -10.87 35.95
C VAL A 204 15.92 -12.15 36.79
N ARG A 205 15.78 -13.34 36.14
CA ARG A 205 15.83 -14.62 36.85
C ARG A 205 17.13 -14.91 37.57
N LYS A 206 18.25 -14.33 37.10
CA LYS A 206 19.56 -14.49 37.77
C LYS A 206 19.68 -13.66 39.05
N PHE A 207 18.94 -12.55 39.12
CA PHE A 207 18.95 -11.64 40.26
C PHE A 207 17.78 -11.87 41.23
N GLU A 208 16.76 -12.66 40.88
CA GLU A 208 15.68 -13.07 41.78
C GLU A 208 16.24 -14.03 42.84
N SER A 209 16.11 -13.65 44.11
CA SER A 209 16.52 -14.48 45.25
C SER A 209 15.63 -15.74 45.33
N PRO A 210 16.14 -16.88 45.92
CA PRO A 210 15.37 -18.12 46.06
C PRO A 210 14.03 -17.96 46.77
N ASP A 211 13.95 -17.00 47.72
CA ASP A 211 12.77 -16.71 48.54
C ASP A 211 11.62 -16.04 47.76
N GLU A 212 11.96 -15.23 46.73
CA GLU A 212 10.94 -14.63 45.85
C GLU A 212 10.39 -15.62 44.82
N ARG A 213 11.17 -16.63 44.41
CA ARG A 213 10.73 -17.74 43.55
C ARG A 213 9.66 -18.62 44.17
N ALA A 214 9.70 -18.79 45.50
CA ALA A 214 8.74 -19.61 46.23
C ALA A 214 7.38 -18.91 46.43
N LYS A 215 7.30 -17.60 46.29
CA LYS A 215 6.07 -16.81 46.46
C LYS A 215 5.20 -16.62 45.22
N ASP A 216 5.65 -17.05 44.03
CA ASP A 216 4.88 -16.97 42.78
C ASP A 216 4.43 -18.36 42.35
N PRO A 217 3.24 -18.84 42.80
CA PRO A 217 2.73 -20.17 42.51
C PRO A 217 2.40 -20.37 41.02
N ALA A 218 2.23 -19.30 40.23
CA ALA A 218 1.97 -19.37 38.81
C ALA A 218 3.19 -19.77 37.95
N ARG A 219 4.40 -19.74 38.54
CA ARG A 219 5.67 -20.12 37.90
C ARG A 219 6.14 -21.54 38.17
N SER A 220 5.60 -22.20 39.22
CA SER A 220 6.03 -23.55 39.65
C SER A 220 5.40 -24.69 38.84
N THR A 221 4.31 -24.43 38.07
CA THR A 221 3.58 -25.47 37.32
C THR A 221 4.02 -25.64 35.87
N GLY A 222 5.11 -24.98 35.44
CA GLY A 222 5.64 -25.09 34.06
C GLY A 222 6.65 -26.21 33.82
N GLY A 223 6.89 -27.10 34.81
CA GLY A 223 7.99 -28.05 34.74
C GLY A 223 7.65 -29.55 34.76
N ASP A 224 6.48 -29.97 35.21
CA ASP A 224 6.21 -31.42 35.37
C ASP A 224 4.77 -31.78 35.01
N ALA A 225 4.47 -31.81 33.74
CA ALA A 225 3.32 -32.51 33.19
C ALA A 225 3.77 -33.27 31.95
N GLN A 226 4.69 -34.19 32.12
CA GLN A 226 4.80 -35.40 31.36
C GLN A 226 4.28 -36.50 32.28
N GLU A 227 3.14 -37.10 31.91
CA GLU A 227 2.84 -38.55 32.08
C GLU A 227 1.35 -38.82 32.02
N PRO A 228 0.98 -40.06 31.69
CA PRO A 228 1.54 -41.03 30.74
C PRO A 228 0.67 -41.19 29.50
#